data_efdc94aa97ad83bdfbf2528c1a28aaac
#
_entry.id   efdc94aa97ad83bdfbf2528c1a28aaac
#
_cell.length_a   1.000
_cell.length_b   1.000
_cell.length_c   1.000
_cell.angle_alpha   90.00
_cell.angle_beta   90.00
_cell.angle_gamma   90.00
#
_symmetry.space_group_name_H-M   'P 1'
#
loop_
_entity.id
_entity.type
_entity.pdbx_description
1 polymer ?
#
loop_
_entity_poly.entity_id
_entity_poly.type
_entity_poly.pdbx_seq_one_letter_code
_entity_poly.pdbx_strand_id
1 'polypeptide(L)'
;GELTIKDIVNELESGKVVVIDTSMITGAVEILVGSLITNEIFRKYKHYKTTGELVNKPVVSIVIEEAPRVLGKEVLERGPNIFSTIAREGRKFRVGLLAITQLPSLIPREILANMNTKIILGMEMGPERQAIIESASQDLSSDSRSIASLDKGEAIVTSNFAKFALPIKVPLFEDVVKSFKKNKVERSFAGVKLN
;
A
#
# COMPACT_ATOMS: atom_id res chain seq x y z
N GLY A 1 22.73 -3.09 16.93
CA GLY A 1 22.54 -4.50 16.57
C GLY A 1 22.04 -4.60 15.14
N GLU A 2 22.62 -5.46 14.36
CA GLU A 2 22.15 -5.71 13.00
C GLU A 2 20.77 -6.35 13.06
N LEU A 3 19.76 -5.67 12.50
CA LEU A 3 18.42 -6.23 12.31
C LEU A 3 18.48 -7.29 11.21
N THR A 4 18.19 -8.53 11.59
CA THR A 4 18.06 -9.62 10.63
C THR A 4 16.66 -9.60 9.99
N ILE A 5 16.48 -10.26 8.84
CA ILE A 5 15.15 -10.42 8.21
C ILE A 5 14.15 -11.08 9.18
N LYS A 6 14.64 -11.99 10.05
CA LYS A 6 13.81 -12.62 11.09
C LYS A 6 13.29 -11.60 12.12
N ASP A 7 14.13 -10.64 12.51
CA ASP A 7 13.73 -9.60 13.46
C ASP A 7 12.67 -8.69 12.86
N ILE A 8 12.82 -8.31 11.57
CA ILE A 8 11.81 -7.55 10.83
C ILE A 8 10.45 -8.29 10.86
N VAL A 9 10.45 -9.58 10.58
CA VAL A 9 9.21 -10.37 10.58
C VAL A 9 8.59 -10.43 11.97
N ASN A 10 9.39 -10.60 13.02
CA ASN A 10 8.92 -10.63 14.42
C ASN A 10 8.30 -9.27 14.82
N GLU A 11 8.91 -8.16 14.44
CA GLU A 11 8.35 -6.82 14.68
C GLU A 11 7.01 -6.63 13.97
N LEU A 12 6.89 -7.07 12.72
CA LEU A 12 5.62 -7.03 11.96
C LEU A 12 4.54 -7.91 12.62
N GLU A 13 4.89 -9.11 13.09
CA GLU A 13 3.97 -10.01 13.79
C GLU A 13 3.49 -9.45 15.13
N SER A 14 4.27 -8.57 15.76
CA SER A 14 3.85 -7.83 16.95
C SER A 14 2.98 -6.60 16.65
N GLY A 15 2.60 -6.40 15.39
CA GLY A 15 1.72 -5.31 14.93
C GLY A 15 2.42 -3.95 14.80
N LYS A 16 3.74 -3.94 14.70
CA LYS A 16 4.52 -2.72 14.53
C LYS A 16 4.64 -2.30 13.07
N VAL A 17 4.88 -1.02 12.85
CA VAL A 17 5.29 -0.47 11.55
C VAL A 17 6.81 -0.53 11.48
N VAL A 18 7.32 -1.17 10.42
CA VAL A 18 8.76 -1.25 10.14
C VAL A 18 9.04 -0.39 8.91
N VAL A 19 9.95 0.55 9.05
CA VAL A 19 10.44 1.39 7.94
C VAL A 19 11.84 0.92 7.58
N ILE A 20 12.04 0.57 6.31
CA ILE A 20 13.32 0.14 5.78
C ILE A 20 13.85 1.26 4.90
N ASP A 21 14.86 1.95 5.40
CA ASP A 21 15.51 3.01 4.65
C ASP A 21 16.50 2.39 3.65
N THR A 22 16.23 2.57 2.36
CA THR A 22 17.06 2.10 1.26
C THR A 22 17.82 3.22 0.55
N SER A 23 17.83 4.44 1.12
CA SER A 23 18.42 5.64 0.49
C SER A 23 19.92 5.50 0.16
N MET A 24 20.63 4.63 0.88
CA MET A 24 22.07 4.38 0.68
C MET A 24 22.37 3.30 -0.37
N ILE A 25 21.32 2.62 -0.88
CA ILE A 25 21.44 1.58 -1.91
C ILE A 25 20.55 1.93 -3.10
N THR A 26 20.98 1.59 -4.29
CA THR A 26 20.25 1.98 -5.51
C THR A 26 20.09 0.82 -6.49
N GLY A 27 19.12 0.95 -7.38
CA GLY A 27 18.94 0.05 -8.51
C GLY A 27 18.57 -1.39 -8.12
N ALA A 28 19.28 -2.35 -8.70
CA ALA A 28 18.97 -3.77 -8.51
C ALA A 28 19.15 -4.26 -7.07
N VAL A 29 20.07 -3.68 -6.30
CA VAL A 29 20.35 -4.08 -4.91
C VAL A 29 19.18 -3.70 -4.01
N GLU A 30 18.60 -2.52 -4.18
CA GLU A 30 17.41 -2.09 -3.45
C GLU A 30 16.22 -3.04 -3.69
N ILE A 31 15.97 -3.37 -4.97
CA ILE A 31 14.91 -4.31 -5.35
C ILE A 31 15.17 -5.70 -4.77
N LEU A 32 16.42 -6.15 -4.77
CA LEU A 32 16.81 -7.44 -4.19
C LEU A 32 16.53 -7.51 -2.70
N VAL A 33 16.94 -6.49 -1.93
CA VAL A 33 16.70 -6.41 -0.47
C VAL A 33 15.20 -6.42 -0.19
N GLY A 34 14.42 -5.58 -0.86
CA GLY A 34 12.96 -5.56 -0.72
C GLY A 34 12.31 -6.90 -1.07
N SER A 35 12.81 -7.56 -2.14
CA SER A 35 12.31 -8.88 -2.55
C SER A 35 12.63 -9.97 -1.54
N LEU A 36 13.83 -9.98 -0.94
CA LEU A 36 14.22 -10.97 0.06
C LEU A 36 13.37 -10.88 1.32
N ILE A 37 13.16 -9.66 1.83
CA ILE A 37 12.33 -9.41 3.01
C ILE A 37 10.87 -9.83 2.72
N THR A 38 10.34 -9.39 1.59
CA THR A 38 8.98 -9.70 1.16
C THR A 38 8.75 -11.21 0.97
N ASN A 39 9.70 -11.91 0.37
CA ASN A 39 9.66 -13.37 0.22
C ASN A 39 9.61 -14.08 1.57
N GLU A 40 10.44 -13.65 2.53
CA GLU A 40 10.45 -14.29 3.86
C GLU A 40 9.13 -14.09 4.61
N ILE A 41 8.57 -12.87 4.56
CA ILE A 41 7.23 -12.58 5.11
C ILE A 41 6.19 -13.49 4.46
N PHE A 42 6.16 -13.54 3.14
CA PHE A 42 5.15 -14.29 2.40
C PHE A 42 5.28 -15.81 2.63
N ARG A 43 6.53 -16.33 2.66
CA ARG A 43 6.83 -17.73 2.97
C ARG A 43 6.32 -18.12 4.37
N LYS A 44 6.59 -17.28 5.37
CA LYS A 44 6.18 -17.51 6.76
C LYS A 44 4.66 -17.48 6.90
N TYR A 45 3.98 -16.54 6.24
CA TYR A 45 2.52 -16.45 6.26
C TYR A 45 1.83 -17.57 5.48
N LYS A 46 2.45 -18.09 4.42
CA LYS A 46 2.00 -19.34 3.77
C LYS A 46 2.10 -20.52 4.72
N HIS A 47 3.19 -20.63 5.46
CA HIS A 47 3.34 -21.68 6.48
C HIS A 47 2.25 -21.57 7.57
N TYR A 48 1.98 -20.38 8.10
CA TYR A 48 0.90 -20.20 9.09
C TYR A 48 -0.48 -20.60 8.57
N LYS A 49 -0.70 -20.46 7.27
CA LYS A 49 -1.94 -20.95 6.67
C LYS A 49 -2.04 -22.48 6.70
N THR A 50 -0.94 -23.19 6.46
CA THR A 50 -0.93 -24.67 6.50
C THR A 50 -1.03 -25.23 7.91
N THR A 51 -0.51 -24.53 8.91
CA THR A 51 -0.58 -24.92 10.33
C THR A 51 -1.86 -24.46 11.04
N GLY A 52 -2.69 -23.64 10.39
CA GLY A 52 -3.90 -23.07 11.00
C GLY A 52 -3.64 -21.83 11.87
N GLU A 53 -2.39 -21.41 12.04
CA GLU A 53 -2.00 -20.28 12.89
C GLU A 53 -2.33 -18.91 12.29
N LEU A 54 -2.61 -18.85 10.98
CA LEU A 54 -2.81 -17.59 10.24
C LEU A 54 -3.94 -16.72 10.83
N VAL A 55 -4.95 -17.33 11.42
CA VAL A 55 -6.09 -16.62 12.04
C VAL A 55 -5.65 -15.69 13.17
N ASN A 56 -4.56 -16.04 13.86
CA ASN A 56 -4.02 -15.28 14.99
C ASN A 56 -2.93 -14.29 14.60
N LYS A 57 -2.57 -14.22 13.31
CA LYS A 57 -1.52 -13.32 12.83
C LYS A 57 -2.12 -12.00 12.32
N PRO A 58 -1.43 -10.87 12.52
CA PRO A 58 -1.87 -9.60 11.96
C PRO A 58 -1.84 -9.63 10.43
N VAL A 59 -2.58 -8.71 9.80
CA VAL A 59 -2.43 -8.44 8.37
C VAL A 59 -1.15 -7.63 8.17
N VAL A 60 -0.29 -8.07 7.27
CA VAL A 60 0.90 -7.31 6.87
C VAL A 60 0.60 -6.58 5.56
N SER A 61 0.82 -5.28 5.54
CA SER A 61 0.74 -4.45 4.34
C SER A 61 2.13 -3.98 3.94
N ILE A 62 2.54 -4.30 2.72
CA ILE A 62 3.82 -3.88 2.15
C ILE A 62 3.57 -2.64 1.30
N VAL A 63 4.20 -1.53 1.68
CA VAL A 63 4.08 -0.26 0.96
C VAL A 63 5.27 -0.10 0.04
N ILE A 64 5.01 0.18 -1.24
CA ILE A 64 6.03 0.40 -2.26
C ILE A 64 5.77 1.74 -2.93
N GLU A 65 6.75 2.63 -2.84
CA GLU A 65 6.81 3.83 -3.67
C GLU A 65 7.44 3.50 -5.03
N GLU A 66 7.11 4.28 -6.04
CA GLU A 66 7.56 4.06 -7.42
C GLU A 66 7.28 2.62 -7.91
N ALA A 67 6.04 2.18 -7.71
CA ALA A 67 5.62 0.80 -7.97
C ALA A 67 5.98 0.25 -9.37
N PRO A 68 6.06 1.04 -10.47
CA PRO A 68 6.52 0.54 -11.76
C PRO A 68 7.94 -0.06 -11.74
N ARG A 69 8.79 0.30 -10.78
CA ARG A 69 10.14 -0.28 -10.63
C ARG A 69 10.11 -1.79 -10.36
N VAL A 70 9.02 -2.29 -9.78
CA VAL A 70 8.85 -3.72 -9.44
C VAL A 70 7.63 -4.36 -10.10
N LEU A 71 6.64 -3.58 -10.51
CA LEU A 71 5.40 -4.05 -11.12
C LEU A 71 5.22 -3.60 -12.58
N GLY A 72 6.18 -2.87 -13.13
CA GLY A 72 6.12 -2.39 -14.51
C GLY A 72 6.15 -3.53 -15.54
N LYS A 73 5.54 -3.29 -16.70
CA LYS A 73 5.49 -4.24 -17.82
C LYS A 73 6.86 -4.80 -18.17
N GLU A 74 7.85 -3.93 -18.36
CA GLU A 74 9.24 -4.31 -18.70
C GLU A 74 9.91 -5.21 -17.65
N VAL A 75 9.57 -5.00 -16.36
CA VAL A 75 10.09 -5.83 -15.27
C VAL A 75 9.43 -7.20 -15.29
N LEU A 76 8.12 -7.26 -15.50
CA LEU A 76 7.34 -8.50 -15.48
C LEU A 76 7.49 -9.33 -16.76
N GLU A 77 7.95 -8.76 -17.85
CA GLU A 77 8.36 -9.49 -19.06
C GLU A 77 9.53 -10.45 -18.77
N ARG A 78 10.38 -10.14 -17.81
CA ARG A 78 11.49 -11.01 -17.36
C ARG A 78 11.02 -12.17 -16.48
N GLY A 79 9.76 -12.18 -16.11
CA GLY A 79 9.11 -13.18 -15.28
C GLY A 79 8.40 -12.58 -14.05
N PRO A 80 7.52 -13.38 -13.42
CA PRO A 80 6.82 -12.96 -12.22
C PRO A 80 7.80 -12.80 -11.05
N ASN A 81 7.56 -11.79 -10.22
CA ASN A 81 8.30 -11.54 -8.99
C ASN A 81 7.39 -11.65 -7.76
N ILE A 82 7.96 -11.53 -6.56
CA ILE A 82 7.20 -11.67 -5.32
C ILE A 82 6.09 -10.62 -5.18
N PHE A 83 6.32 -9.39 -5.65
CA PHE A 83 5.33 -8.30 -5.55
C PHE A 83 4.13 -8.56 -6.45
N SER A 84 4.35 -9.01 -7.69
CA SER A 84 3.27 -9.41 -8.60
C SER A 84 2.50 -10.64 -8.08
N THR A 85 3.19 -11.56 -7.40
CA THR A 85 2.57 -12.71 -6.73
C THR A 85 1.66 -12.26 -5.59
N ILE A 86 2.12 -11.34 -4.73
CA ILE A 86 1.31 -10.80 -3.63
C ILE A 86 0.11 -10.01 -4.17
N ALA A 87 0.28 -9.20 -5.22
CA ALA A 87 -0.82 -8.48 -5.84
C ALA A 87 -1.96 -9.42 -6.31
N ARG A 88 -1.62 -10.62 -6.78
CA ARG A 88 -2.59 -11.61 -7.25
C ARG A 88 -3.19 -12.47 -6.14
N GLU A 89 -2.40 -12.87 -5.16
CA GLU A 89 -2.84 -13.90 -4.20
C GLU A 89 -2.52 -13.63 -2.72
N GLY A 90 -1.90 -12.50 -2.40
CA GLY A 90 -1.48 -12.16 -1.04
C GLY A 90 -2.64 -12.15 -0.03
N ARG A 91 -3.84 -11.75 -0.47
CA ARG A 91 -5.06 -11.75 0.35
C ARG A 91 -5.32 -13.09 1.04
N LYS A 92 -5.06 -14.22 0.36
CA LYS A 92 -5.24 -15.57 0.91
C LYS A 92 -4.36 -15.84 2.12
N PHE A 93 -3.29 -15.06 2.27
CA PHE A 93 -2.24 -15.21 3.27
C PHE A 93 -2.13 -14.00 4.20
N ARG A 94 -3.12 -13.11 4.21
CA ARG A 94 -3.10 -11.87 5.00
C ARG A 94 -1.89 -10.96 4.71
N VAL A 95 -1.35 -11.03 3.51
CA VAL A 95 -0.29 -10.13 3.04
C VAL A 95 -0.87 -9.27 1.93
N GLY A 96 -0.90 -7.95 2.15
CA GLY A 96 -1.38 -6.96 1.20
C GLY A 96 -0.24 -6.16 0.57
N LEU A 97 -0.54 -5.52 -0.55
CA LEU A 97 0.37 -4.60 -1.23
C LEU A 97 -0.32 -3.25 -1.41
N LEU A 98 0.35 -2.19 -0.99
CA LEU A 98 0.00 -0.80 -1.29
C LEU A 98 1.03 -0.25 -2.26
N ALA A 99 0.63 -0.08 -3.52
CA ALA A 99 1.48 0.45 -4.58
C ALA A 99 1.20 1.93 -4.79
N ILE A 100 2.24 2.76 -4.69
CA ILE A 100 2.17 4.20 -4.92
C ILE A 100 2.87 4.48 -6.24
N THR A 101 2.19 5.21 -7.14
CA THR A 101 2.74 5.55 -8.45
C THR A 101 2.11 6.80 -9.05
N GLN A 102 2.88 7.52 -9.83
CA GLN A 102 2.40 8.59 -10.72
C GLN A 102 2.16 8.06 -12.14
N LEU A 103 2.66 6.85 -12.47
CA LEU A 103 2.64 6.28 -13.80
C LEU A 103 1.95 4.89 -13.82
N PRO A 104 0.64 4.83 -13.51
CA PRO A 104 -0.09 3.55 -13.52
C PRO A 104 -0.14 2.89 -14.90
N SER A 105 -0.03 3.62 -16.00
CA SER A 105 -0.01 3.07 -17.36
C SER A 105 1.16 2.12 -17.62
N LEU A 106 2.25 2.23 -16.83
CA LEU A 106 3.40 1.34 -16.91
C LEU A 106 3.16 -0.02 -16.24
N ILE A 107 2.14 -0.12 -15.38
CA ILE A 107 1.79 -1.38 -14.69
C ILE A 107 0.78 -2.16 -15.54
N PRO A 108 0.93 -3.49 -15.71
CA PRO A 108 -0.05 -4.29 -16.44
C PRO A 108 -1.46 -4.14 -15.86
N ARG A 109 -2.46 -4.07 -16.77
CA ARG A 109 -3.87 -3.88 -16.39
C ARG A 109 -4.37 -4.94 -15.41
N GLU A 110 -3.96 -6.20 -15.59
CA GLU A 110 -4.37 -7.28 -14.69
C GLU A 110 -3.80 -7.12 -13.27
N ILE A 111 -2.62 -6.51 -13.10
CA ILE A 111 -2.08 -6.20 -11.78
C ILE A 111 -2.87 -5.06 -11.14
N LEU A 112 -3.12 -3.98 -11.89
CA LEU A 112 -3.95 -2.86 -11.40
C LEU A 112 -5.36 -3.31 -11.05
N ALA A 113 -5.97 -4.19 -11.82
CA ALA A 113 -7.31 -4.73 -11.56
C ALA A 113 -7.38 -5.58 -10.28
N ASN A 114 -6.29 -6.28 -9.93
CA ASN A 114 -6.21 -7.03 -8.66
C ASN A 114 -6.07 -6.12 -7.42
N MET A 115 -5.66 -4.88 -7.60
CA MET A 115 -5.63 -3.85 -6.56
C MET A 115 -6.99 -3.17 -6.47
N ASN A 116 -7.97 -3.85 -5.86
CA ASN A 116 -9.39 -3.45 -5.87
C ASN A 116 -9.67 -2.08 -5.25
N THR A 117 -8.89 -1.66 -4.26
CA THR A 117 -9.02 -0.33 -3.66
C THR A 117 -8.01 0.62 -4.31
N LYS A 118 -8.49 1.72 -4.83
CA LYS A 118 -7.67 2.78 -5.40
C LYS A 118 -8.01 4.10 -4.74
N ILE A 119 -6.96 4.84 -4.37
CA ILE A 119 -7.05 6.24 -3.91
C ILE A 119 -6.45 7.07 -5.03
N ILE A 120 -7.30 7.74 -5.78
CA ILE A 120 -6.95 8.44 -7.02
C ILE A 120 -6.84 9.92 -6.69
N LEU A 121 -5.64 10.45 -6.77
CA LEU A 121 -5.34 11.88 -6.65
C LEU A 121 -5.45 12.57 -8.01
N GLY A 122 -5.30 13.90 -8.05
CA GLY A 122 -5.31 14.67 -9.28
C GLY A 122 -4.28 14.16 -10.29
N MET A 123 -4.72 13.91 -11.52
CA MET A 123 -3.92 13.30 -12.56
C MET A 123 -4.19 13.97 -13.92
N GLU A 124 -3.24 14.78 -14.36
CA GLU A 124 -3.39 15.58 -15.59
C GLU A 124 -3.19 14.76 -16.88
N MET A 125 -2.33 13.76 -16.86
CA MET A 125 -1.98 12.97 -18.04
C MET A 125 -3.09 12.00 -18.46
N GLY A 126 -3.57 12.12 -19.70
CA GLY A 126 -4.64 11.29 -20.24
C GLY A 126 -4.39 9.78 -20.15
N PRO A 127 -3.24 9.27 -20.62
CA PRO A 127 -2.92 7.84 -20.57
C PRO A 127 -2.94 7.27 -19.14
N GLU A 128 -2.48 8.03 -18.16
CA GLU A 128 -2.47 7.61 -16.75
C GLU A 128 -3.89 7.52 -16.18
N ARG A 129 -4.73 8.53 -16.46
CA ARG A 129 -6.15 8.48 -16.09
C ARG A 129 -6.85 7.27 -16.70
N GLN A 130 -6.60 7.03 -18.00
CA GLN A 130 -7.22 5.91 -18.71
C GLN A 130 -6.87 4.57 -18.07
N ALA A 131 -5.59 4.36 -17.72
CA ALA A 131 -5.14 3.11 -17.04
C ALA A 131 -5.87 2.89 -15.71
N ILE A 132 -6.08 3.94 -14.93
CA ILE A 132 -6.82 3.86 -13.66
C ILE A 132 -8.31 3.61 -13.90
N ILE A 133 -8.95 4.35 -14.81
CA ILE A 133 -10.37 4.19 -15.14
C ILE A 133 -10.66 2.76 -15.59
N GLU A 134 -9.87 2.21 -16.51
CA GLU A 134 -10.06 0.86 -17.05
C GLU A 134 -9.83 -0.26 -16.04
N SER A 135 -9.09 0.00 -14.97
CA SER A 135 -8.77 -0.97 -13.92
C SER A 135 -9.56 -0.78 -12.63
N ALA A 136 -10.43 0.23 -12.56
CA ALA A 136 -11.23 0.52 -11.37
C ALA A 136 -12.32 -0.52 -11.15
N SER A 137 -12.74 -0.68 -9.88
CA SER A 137 -13.83 -1.59 -9.50
C SER A 137 -15.19 -1.02 -9.85
N GLN A 138 -15.32 0.29 -9.92
CA GLN A 138 -16.50 1.02 -10.34
C GLN A 138 -16.29 1.64 -11.71
N ASP A 139 -17.39 1.91 -12.42
CA ASP A 139 -17.33 2.66 -13.68
C ASP A 139 -16.98 4.13 -13.41
N LEU A 140 -15.80 4.52 -13.86
CA LEU A 140 -15.28 5.89 -13.79
C LEU A 140 -15.23 6.56 -15.17
N SER A 141 -15.92 6.04 -16.17
CA SER A 141 -15.84 6.55 -17.54
C SER A 141 -16.26 8.01 -17.64
N SER A 142 -17.21 8.45 -16.82
CA SER A 142 -17.65 9.84 -16.71
C SER A 142 -16.73 10.75 -15.89
N ASP A 143 -15.85 10.16 -15.06
CA ASP A 143 -15.08 10.89 -14.04
C ASP A 143 -13.71 11.38 -14.52
N SER A 144 -13.33 11.12 -15.77
CA SER A 144 -12.02 11.50 -16.32
C SER A 144 -11.69 12.99 -16.13
N ARG A 145 -12.68 13.88 -16.34
CA ARG A 145 -12.50 15.32 -16.14
C ARG A 145 -12.39 15.68 -14.66
N SER A 146 -13.21 15.05 -13.83
CA SER A 146 -13.18 15.25 -12.38
C SER A 146 -11.81 14.86 -11.81
N ILE A 147 -11.26 13.71 -12.22
CA ILE A 147 -9.92 13.25 -11.80
C ILE A 147 -8.83 14.26 -12.23
N ALA A 148 -8.94 14.83 -13.44
CA ALA A 148 -7.98 15.83 -13.92
C ALA A 148 -8.02 17.15 -13.14
N SER A 149 -9.16 17.48 -12.55
CA SER A 149 -9.41 18.76 -11.87
C SER A 149 -9.33 18.68 -10.34
N LEU A 150 -8.98 17.52 -9.76
CA LEU A 150 -8.79 17.38 -8.33
C LEU A 150 -7.67 18.29 -7.83
N ASP A 151 -7.96 19.04 -6.80
CA ASP A 151 -7.01 19.91 -6.12
C ASP A 151 -6.16 19.13 -5.08
N LYS A 152 -5.17 19.84 -4.51
CA LYS A 152 -4.35 19.29 -3.42
C LYS A 152 -5.23 18.87 -2.24
N GLY A 153 -5.05 17.63 -1.80
CA GLY A 153 -5.82 17.04 -0.72
C GLY A 153 -7.18 16.48 -1.14
N GLU A 154 -7.56 16.58 -2.40
CA GLU A 154 -8.75 15.91 -2.92
C GLU A 154 -8.39 14.57 -3.55
N ALA A 155 -9.27 13.59 -3.39
CA ALA A 155 -9.10 12.27 -3.97
C ALA A 155 -10.45 11.61 -4.28
N ILE A 156 -10.43 10.63 -5.18
CA ILE A 156 -11.54 9.72 -5.42
C ILE A 156 -11.10 8.32 -4.96
N VAL A 157 -11.90 7.71 -4.08
CA VAL A 157 -11.68 6.34 -3.61
C VAL A 157 -12.62 5.39 -4.33
N THR A 158 -12.06 4.36 -4.97
CA THR A 158 -12.82 3.24 -5.53
C THR A 158 -12.47 1.96 -4.80
N SER A 159 -13.45 1.11 -4.55
CA SER A 159 -13.22 -0.19 -3.93
C SER A 159 -14.44 -1.09 -4.09
N ASN A 160 -14.23 -2.40 -4.09
CA ASN A 160 -15.30 -3.38 -4.12
C ASN A 160 -16.15 -3.44 -2.84
N PHE A 161 -15.78 -2.76 -1.75
CA PHE A 161 -16.62 -2.60 -0.55
C PHE A 161 -17.59 -1.41 -0.66
N ALA A 162 -17.41 -0.52 -1.62
CA ALA A 162 -18.27 0.65 -1.85
C ALA A 162 -19.08 0.44 -3.13
N LYS A 163 -20.35 0.89 -3.13
CA LYS A 163 -21.21 0.82 -4.34
C LYS A 163 -20.82 1.84 -5.40
N PHE A 164 -20.27 2.97 -4.98
CA PHE A 164 -19.92 4.11 -5.83
C PHE A 164 -18.50 4.58 -5.50
N ALA A 165 -17.89 5.27 -6.45
CA ALA A 165 -16.67 6.03 -6.21
C ALA A 165 -16.96 7.15 -5.21
N LEU A 166 -16.09 7.32 -4.22
CA LEU A 166 -16.26 8.26 -3.11
C LEU A 166 -15.27 9.41 -3.25
N PRO A 167 -15.73 10.64 -3.53
CA PRO A 167 -14.87 11.81 -3.41
C PRO A 167 -14.56 12.04 -1.93
N ILE A 168 -13.30 12.26 -1.62
CA ILE A 168 -12.83 12.54 -0.26
C ILE A 168 -11.89 13.73 -0.26
N LYS A 169 -11.76 14.37 0.91
CA LYS A 169 -10.75 15.38 1.20
C LYS A 169 -9.79 14.83 2.26
N VAL A 170 -8.52 14.74 1.91
CA VAL A 170 -7.45 14.29 2.80
C VAL A 170 -7.01 15.49 3.65
N PRO A 171 -7.07 15.42 4.97
CA PRO A 171 -6.62 16.52 5.83
C PRO A 171 -5.10 16.72 5.71
N LEU A 172 -4.63 17.94 5.96
CA LEU A 172 -3.20 18.22 6.04
C LEU A 172 -2.57 17.42 7.18
N PHE A 173 -1.42 16.82 6.90
CA PHE A 173 -0.70 15.99 7.87
C PHE A 173 -0.37 16.76 9.15
N GLU A 174 0.04 18.02 9.03
CA GLU A 174 0.36 18.90 10.16
C GLU A 174 -0.84 19.10 11.10
N ASP A 175 -2.03 19.21 10.55
CA ASP A 175 -3.26 19.39 11.34
C ASP A 175 -3.64 18.08 12.05
N VAL A 176 -3.48 16.95 11.38
CA VAL A 176 -3.65 15.63 11.99
C VAL A 176 -2.69 15.45 13.16
N VAL A 177 -1.38 15.75 12.98
CA VAL A 177 -0.38 15.64 14.04
C VAL A 177 -0.69 16.56 15.22
N LYS A 178 -1.12 17.81 14.97
CA LYS A 178 -1.52 18.73 16.04
C LYS A 178 -2.69 18.18 16.85
N SER A 179 -3.71 17.62 16.18
CA SER A 179 -4.87 17.03 16.85
C SER A 179 -4.49 15.83 17.73
N PHE A 180 -3.58 14.96 17.25
CA PHE A 180 -3.07 13.83 18.05
C PHE A 180 -2.27 14.28 19.26
N LYS A 181 -1.43 15.30 19.14
CA LYS A 181 -0.66 15.85 20.27
C LYS A 181 -1.60 16.43 21.32
N LYS A 182 -2.62 17.19 20.92
CA LYS A 182 -3.64 17.76 21.83
C LYS A 182 -4.38 16.66 22.58
N ASN A 183 -4.89 15.65 21.91
CA ASN A 183 -5.59 14.53 22.53
C ASN A 183 -4.71 13.71 23.49
N LYS A 184 -3.39 13.59 23.23
CA LYS A 184 -2.47 12.91 24.12
C LYS A 184 -2.24 13.71 25.41
N VAL A 185 -2.18 15.04 25.33
CA VAL A 185 -2.07 15.92 26.50
C VAL A 185 -3.34 15.85 27.34
N GLU A 186 -4.52 15.96 26.73
CA GLU A 186 -5.80 15.86 27.45
C GLU A 186 -5.95 14.51 28.19
N ARG A 187 -5.54 13.39 27.58
CA ARG A 187 -5.56 12.07 28.23
C ARG A 187 -4.57 11.95 29.40
N SER A 188 -3.42 12.61 29.34
CA SER A 188 -2.44 12.63 30.44
C SER A 188 -2.91 13.47 31.63
N PHE A 189 -3.72 14.50 31.40
CA PHE A 189 -4.35 15.28 32.49
C PHE A 189 -5.58 14.63 33.10
N ALA A 190 -6.36 13.88 32.31
CA ALA A 190 -7.53 13.15 32.82
C ALA A 190 -7.17 11.95 33.71
N GLY A 191 -5.88 11.54 33.76
CA GLY A 191 -5.39 10.45 34.59
C GLY A 191 -4.92 10.82 35.99
N VAL A 192 -4.85 12.09 36.32
CA VAL A 192 -4.49 12.54 37.70
C VAL A 192 -5.74 12.65 38.53
N LYS A 193 -6.16 11.58 39.21
CA LYS A 193 -7.02 11.66 40.36
C LYS A 193 -6.21 12.25 41.51
N LEU A 194 -6.44 13.50 41.81
CA LEU A 194 -6.05 14.08 43.09
C LEU A 194 -6.92 13.42 44.16
N ASN A 195 -6.32 12.55 44.98
CA ASN A 195 -6.90 12.12 46.26
C ASN A 195 -6.59 13.18 47.30
#